data_1510e52123576f4939eac63e7ae96f55
#
_entry.id   1510e52123576f4939eac63e7ae96f55
#
_cell.length_a   1.000
_cell.length_b   1.000
_cell.length_c   1.000
_cell.angle_alpha   90.00
_cell.angle_beta   90.00
_cell.angle_gamma   90.00
#
_symmetry.space_group_name_H-M   'P 1'
#
loop_
_entity.id
_entity.type
_entity.pdbx_description
1 polymer ?
#
loop_
_entity_poly.entity_id
_entity_poly.type
_entity_poly.pdbx_seq_one_letter_code
_entity_poly.pdbx_strand_id
1 'polypeptide(L)'
;MFLLLMLPILVSGFYVCHQHPLYKQKLYRYEGQYLYLLCAKNGTYCLFLGSIITLLADTLLPNSIHLTQNTLIPLNWIDKVTALFSTIEIIDKKETGTLVWIFSVSIATFLTALIWSVLAYLRFCLVFKTWKPKPHIAYKVLSDSPMDKLLFEASQENSESNLLMLSLSDRKVYVGKIITMGEPNELEGPDQEVTLIPVMSGYR
;
A
#
# COMPACT_ATOMS: atom_id res chain seq x y z
N MET A 1 -7.93 24.37 11.18
CA MET A 1 -6.57 24.07 10.66
C MET A 1 -6.15 22.62 10.82
N PHE A 2 -6.23 22.00 12.01
CA PHE A 2 -5.88 20.57 12.18
C PHE A 2 -6.70 19.59 11.33
N LEU A 3 -7.93 19.92 11.01
CA LEU A 3 -8.80 19.09 10.15
C LEU A 3 -8.24 18.91 8.74
N LEU A 4 -7.47 19.88 8.23
CA LEU A 4 -6.78 19.81 6.95
C LEU A 4 -5.70 18.71 6.91
N LEU A 5 -5.09 18.36 8.06
CA LEU A 5 -4.11 17.27 8.15
C LEU A 5 -4.76 15.88 8.15
N MET A 6 -6.05 15.76 8.48
CA MET A 6 -6.72 14.46 8.45
C MET A 6 -6.77 13.87 7.04
N LEU A 7 -6.97 14.71 6.01
CA LEU A 7 -7.05 14.26 4.64
C LEU A 7 -5.73 13.62 4.14
N PRO A 8 -4.56 14.25 4.25
CA PRO A 8 -3.30 13.61 3.87
C PRO A 8 -2.97 12.36 4.67
N ILE A 9 -3.35 12.28 5.96
CA ILE A 9 -3.18 11.08 6.78
C ILE A 9 -3.99 9.92 6.18
N LEU A 10 -5.28 10.13 5.92
CA LEU A 10 -6.14 9.08 5.38
C LEU A 10 -5.72 8.65 3.98
N VAL A 11 -5.42 9.61 3.10
CA VAL A 11 -5.01 9.32 1.72
C VAL A 11 -3.68 8.56 1.68
N SER A 12 -2.68 9.00 2.46
CA SER A 12 -1.38 8.33 2.51
C SER A 12 -1.48 6.93 3.12
N GLY A 13 -2.28 6.78 4.18
CA GLY A 13 -2.52 5.49 4.81
C GLY A 13 -3.25 4.52 3.92
N PHE A 14 -4.29 4.98 3.22
CA PHE A 14 -5.00 4.20 2.21
C PHE A 14 -4.06 3.77 1.09
N TYR A 15 -3.25 4.70 0.58
CA TYR A 15 -2.26 4.40 -0.44
C TYR A 15 -1.28 3.30 0.01
N VAL A 16 -0.74 3.38 1.23
CA VAL A 16 0.14 2.33 1.78
C VAL A 16 -0.58 1.00 1.85
N CYS A 17 -1.84 0.97 2.34
CA CYS A 17 -2.61 -0.28 2.44
C CYS A 17 -2.81 -0.94 1.08
N HIS A 18 -3.03 -0.17 0.02
CA HIS A 18 -3.25 -0.69 -1.34
C HIS A 18 -1.98 -1.06 -2.09
N GLN A 19 -0.89 -0.33 -1.90
CA GLN A 19 0.35 -0.51 -2.67
C GLN A 19 1.39 -1.37 -1.98
N HIS A 20 1.36 -1.43 -0.64
CA HIS A 20 2.31 -2.23 0.11
C HIS A 20 2.03 -3.73 -0.10
N PRO A 21 3.02 -4.52 -0.55
CA PRO A 21 2.78 -5.89 -1.02
C PRO A 21 2.20 -6.82 0.05
N LEU A 22 2.52 -6.62 1.34
CA LEU A 22 1.92 -7.41 2.43
C LEU A 22 0.51 -6.96 2.78
N TYR A 23 0.27 -5.64 2.87
CA TYR A 23 -1.04 -5.14 3.27
C TYR A 23 -2.08 -5.44 2.20
N LYS A 24 -1.73 -5.28 0.93
CA LYS A 24 -2.60 -5.62 -0.19
C LYS A 24 -3.14 -7.05 -0.11
N GLN A 25 -2.29 -8.01 0.25
CA GLN A 25 -2.66 -9.42 0.36
C GLN A 25 -3.49 -9.74 1.62
N LYS A 26 -3.48 -8.84 2.63
CA LYS A 26 -4.24 -9.00 3.88
C LYS A 26 -5.50 -8.15 3.94
N LEU A 27 -5.77 -7.36 2.91
CA LEU A 27 -6.80 -6.31 2.95
C LEU A 27 -8.19 -6.89 3.23
N TYR A 28 -8.52 -8.01 2.59
CA TYR A 28 -9.80 -8.72 2.77
C TYR A 28 -10.09 -9.20 4.21
N ARG A 29 -9.04 -9.28 5.06
CA ARG A 29 -9.20 -9.65 6.48
C ARG A 29 -9.64 -8.47 7.35
N TYR A 30 -9.60 -7.25 6.81
CA TYR A 30 -9.93 -6.02 7.52
C TYR A 30 -11.22 -5.44 6.97
N GLU A 31 -12.36 -5.94 7.47
CA GLU A 31 -13.66 -5.44 7.05
C GLU A 31 -14.08 -4.18 7.80
N GLY A 32 -14.78 -3.28 7.13
CA GLY A 32 -15.45 -2.11 7.72
C GLY A 32 -14.51 -1.19 8.50
N GLN A 33 -14.80 -0.99 9.77
CA GLN A 33 -14.06 -0.03 10.62
C GLN A 33 -12.58 -0.38 10.82
N TYR A 34 -12.22 -1.66 10.80
CA TYR A 34 -10.84 -2.11 10.96
C TYR A 34 -9.95 -1.65 9.81
N LEU A 35 -10.47 -1.58 8.59
CA LEU A 35 -9.76 -1.06 7.44
C LEU A 35 -9.39 0.42 7.63
N TYR A 36 -10.35 1.23 8.10
CA TYR A 36 -10.10 2.66 8.38
C TYR A 36 -9.07 2.84 9.49
N LEU A 37 -9.11 2.01 10.54
CA LEU A 37 -8.10 2.03 11.60
C LEU A 37 -6.71 1.65 11.09
N LEU A 38 -6.61 0.67 10.20
CA LEU A 38 -5.35 0.28 9.57
C LEU A 38 -4.79 1.41 8.70
N CYS A 39 -5.64 2.06 7.89
CA CYS A 39 -5.27 3.21 7.09
C CYS A 39 -4.85 4.40 7.96
N ALA A 40 -5.61 4.71 9.00
CA ALA A 40 -5.29 5.80 9.93
C ALA A 40 -3.94 5.54 10.63
N LYS A 41 -3.69 4.32 11.10
CA LYS A 41 -2.42 3.92 11.71
C LYS A 41 -1.24 4.13 10.75
N ASN A 42 -1.33 3.61 9.53
CA ASN A 42 -0.25 3.72 8.56
C ASN A 42 -0.04 5.17 8.11
N GLY A 43 -1.14 5.93 7.93
CA GLY A 43 -1.09 7.34 7.61
C GLY A 43 -0.45 8.18 8.71
N THR A 44 -0.70 7.85 9.99
CA THR A 44 -0.06 8.51 11.13
C THR A 44 1.44 8.27 11.14
N TYR A 45 1.91 7.06 10.81
CA TYR A 45 3.34 6.80 10.65
C TYR A 45 3.95 7.61 9.50
N CYS A 46 3.26 7.70 8.36
CA CYS A 46 3.71 8.52 7.23
C CYS A 46 3.75 10.01 7.60
N LEU A 47 2.77 10.51 8.35
CA LEU A 47 2.75 11.88 8.83
C LEU A 47 3.94 12.16 9.76
N PHE A 48 4.20 11.28 10.71
CA PHE A 48 5.31 11.43 11.65
C PHE A 48 6.66 11.48 10.94
N LEU A 49 6.89 10.53 10.02
CA LEU A 49 8.10 10.50 9.20
C LEU A 49 8.19 11.72 8.26
N GLY A 50 7.09 12.09 7.62
CA GLY A 50 7.00 13.26 6.75
C GLY A 50 7.30 14.55 7.49
N SER A 51 6.80 14.70 8.72
CA SER A 51 7.10 15.86 9.58
C SER A 51 8.59 15.93 9.95
N ILE A 52 9.20 14.81 10.30
CA ILE A 52 10.64 14.74 10.57
C ILE A 52 11.45 15.12 9.33
N ILE A 53 11.09 14.59 8.17
CA ILE A 53 11.78 14.89 6.90
C ILE A 53 11.66 16.37 6.57
N THR A 54 10.48 16.98 6.76
CA THR A 54 10.26 18.40 6.51
C THR A 54 11.11 19.26 7.43
N LEU A 55 11.17 18.93 8.73
CA LEU A 55 12.02 19.63 9.70
C LEU A 55 13.51 19.49 9.38
N LEU A 56 13.95 18.28 9.00
CA LEU A 56 15.34 18.03 8.60
C LEU A 56 15.68 18.77 7.30
N ALA A 57 14.77 18.80 6.36
CA ALA A 57 14.97 19.55 5.11
C ALA A 57 15.12 21.03 5.36
N ASP A 58 14.32 21.61 6.26
CA ASP A 58 14.43 23.02 6.63
C ASP A 58 15.74 23.37 7.33
N THR A 59 16.26 22.44 8.15
CA THR A 59 17.50 22.69 8.93
C THR A 59 18.78 22.34 8.19
N LEU A 60 18.77 21.31 7.31
CA LEU A 60 19.97 20.77 6.68
C LEU A 60 20.17 21.25 5.23
N LEU A 61 19.10 21.64 4.53
CA LEU A 61 19.24 22.10 3.15
C LEU A 61 19.79 23.51 3.12
N PRO A 62 20.89 23.75 2.39
CA PRO A 62 21.41 25.10 2.20
C PRO A 62 20.40 25.93 1.37
N ASN A 63 20.30 27.21 1.70
CA ASN A 63 19.38 28.15 1.02
C ASN A 63 19.62 28.30 -0.50
N SER A 64 20.79 27.85 -0.99
CA SER A 64 21.12 27.85 -2.41
C SER A 64 22.14 26.78 -2.75
N ILE A 65 21.95 26.09 -3.87
CA ILE A 65 22.95 25.15 -4.42
C ILE A 65 23.56 25.77 -5.67
N HIS A 66 24.91 25.83 -5.68
CA HIS A 66 25.69 26.18 -6.86
C HIS A 66 25.82 24.94 -7.77
N LEU A 67 25.05 24.87 -8.85
CA LEU A 67 25.19 23.79 -9.82
C LEU A 67 26.31 24.07 -10.84
N THR A 68 26.58 25.32 -11.13
CA THR A 68 27.65 25.76 -12.05
C THR A 68 28.00 27.20 -11.70
N GLN A 69 29.20 27.71 -12.12
CA GLN A 69 29.69 29.04 -11.80
C GLN A 69 28.71 30.21 -12.07
N ASN A 70 27.64 30.00 -12.86
CA ASN A 70 26.67 31.04 -13.24
C ASN A 70 25.20 30.73 -12.94
N THR A 71 24.84 29.58 -12.36
CA THR A 71 23.44 29.25 -12.06
C THR A 71 23.25 28.95 -10.58
N LEU A 72 22.69 29.93 -9.87
CA LEU A 72 22.18 29.78 -8.51
C LEU A 72 20.73 29.29 -8.59
N ILE A 73 20.46 28.08 -8.12
CA ILE A 73 19.09 27.63 -7.93
C ILE A 73 18.75 27.88 -6.46
N PRO A 74 17.89 28.88 -6.17
CA PRO A 74 17.43 29.09 -4.81
C PRO A 74 16.58 27.88 -4.40
N LEU A 75 17.04 27.15 -3.38
CA LEU A 75 16.32 26.00 -2.82
C LEU A 75 15.26 26.41 -1.78
N ASN A 76 15.06 27.71 -1.57
CA ASN A 76 14.00 28.23 -0.71
C ASN A 76 12.62 27.90 -1.29
N TRP A 77 12.26 26.61 -1.22
CA TRP A 77 10.95 26.12 -1.66
C TRP A 77 9.82 26.71 -0.81
N ILE A 78 10.07 26.97 0.48
CA ILE A 78 9.12 27.64 1.38
C ILE A 78 8.78 29.03 0.86
N ASP A 79 9.79 29.83 0.47
CA ASP A 79 9.57 31.18 -0.06
C ASP A 79 8.79 31.16 -1.39
N LYS A 80 9.07 30.17 -2.27
CA LYS A 80 8.32 30.00 -3.52
C LYS A 80 6.86 29.61 -3.28
N VAL A 81 6.60 28.70 -2.34
CA VAL A 81 5.24 28.30 -1.97
C VAL A 81 4.54 29.46 -1.26
N THR A 82 5.23 30.20 -0.41
CA THR A 82 4.67 31.41 0.24
C THR A 82 4.33 32.47 -0.79
N ALA A 83 5.16 32.68 -1.82
CA ALA A 83 4.88 33.61 -2.92
C ALA A 83 3.64 33.20 -3.71
N LEU A 84 3.44 31.89 -3.97
CA LEU A 84 2.23 31.38 -4.61
C LEU A 84 0.99 31.63 -3.77
N PHE A 85 1.04 31.37 -2.47
CA PHE A 85 -0.10 31.61 -1.56
C PHE A 85 -0.37 33.09 -1.32
N SER A 86 0.64 33.96 -1.35
CA SER A 86 0.46 35.42 -1.18
C SER A 86 -0.21 36.06 -2.39
N THR A 87 -0.22 35.40 -3.54
CA THR A 87 -0.94 35.86 -4.74
C THR A 87 -2.46 35.66 -4.59
N ILE A 88 -2.89 34.85 -3.64
CA ILE A 88 -4.30 34.63 -3.27
C ILE A 88 -4.66 35.67 -2.20
N GLU A 89 -5.23 36.80 -2.60
CA GLU A 89 -5.56 37.96 -1.75
C GLU A 89 -6.49 37.69 -0.54
N ILE A 90 -6.97 36.45 -0.37
CA ILE A 90 -8.00 36.07 0.63
C ILE A 90 -7.37 35.67 1.96
N ILE A 91 -6.07 35.47 2.04
CA ILE A 91 -5.40 34.88 3.22
C ILE A 91 -4.56 35.93 3.95
N ASP A 92 -4.81 36.11 5.25
CA ASP A 92 -4.00 36.97 6.12
C ASP A 92 -2.54 36.51 6.12
N LYS A 93 -1.58 37.46 6.04
CA LYS A 93 -0.13 37.18 6.04
C LYS A 93 0.32 36.30 7.22
N LYS A 94 -0.39 36.41 8.36
CA LYS A 94 -0.07 35.64 9.57
C LYS A 94 -0.46 34.16 9.45
N GLU A 95 -1.49 33.85 8.68
CA GLU A 95 -1.98 32.47 8.45
C GLU A 95 -1.26 31.78 7.31
N THR A 96 -0.71 32.57 6.37
CA THR A 96 -0.01 32.05 5.18
C THR A 96 1.15 31.12 5.56
N GLY A 97 1.97 31.48 6.56
CA GLY A 97 3.07 30.63 7.00
C GLY A 97 2.64 29.26 7.55
N THR A 98 1.54 29.24 8.32
CA THR A 98 0.99 27.99 8.86
C THR A 98 0.41 27.12 7.76
N LEU A 99 -0.25 27.71 6.77
CA LEU A 99 -0.79 26.98 5.62
C LEU A 99 0.30 26.38 4.75
N VAL A 100 1.36 27.15 4.48
CA VAL A 100 2.54 26.67 3.73
C VAL A 100 3.17 25.48 4.45
N TRP A 101 3.33 25.57 5.78
CA TRP A 101 3.89 24.48 6.57
C TRP A 101 3.00 23.21 6.52
N ILE A 102 1.68 23.34 6.70
CA ILE A 102 0.72 22.24 6.60
C ILE A 102 0.76 21.59 5.22
N PHE A 103 0.79 22.40 4.16
CA PHE A 103 0.87 21.93 2.78
C PHE A 103 2.16 21.15 2.52
N SER A 104 3.27 21.65 3.02
CA SER A 104 4.59 21.03 2.93
C SER A 104 4.64 19.67 3.62
N VAL A 105 4.16 19.61 4.86
CA VAL A 105 4.04 18.37 5.63
C VAL A 105 3.11 17.38 4.90
N SER A 106 2.02 17.86 4.29
CA SER A 106 1.09 17.02 3.54
C SER A 106 1.76 16.36 2.33
N ILE A 107 2.53 17.14 1.55
CA ILE A 107 3.31 16.61 0.42
C ILE A 107 4.35 15.60 0.92
N ALA A 108 5.12 15.94 1.96
CA ALA A 108 6.11 15.05 2.53
C ALA A 108 5.49 13.75 3.03
N THR A 109 4.31 13.81 3.66
CA THR A 109 3.56 12.63 4.11
C THR A 109 3.18 11.72 2.95
N PHE A 110 2.72 12.28 1.84
CA PHE A 110 2.38 11.50 0.65
C PHE A 110 3.63 10.90 -0.02
N LEU A 111 4.72 11.67 -0.12
CA LEU A 111 6.00 11.17 -0.64
C LEU A 111 6.57 10.04 0.22
N THR A 112 6.46 10.12 1.54
CA THR A 112 6.89 9.03 2.43
C THR A 112 6.07 7.76 2.21
N ALA A 113 4.77 7.86 1.95
CA ALA A 113 3.92 6.73 1.63
C ALA A 113 4.34 6.03 0.32
N LEU A 114 4.66 6.83 -0.72
CA LEU A 114 5.21 6.32 -1.99
C LEU A 114 6.54 5.60 -1.78
N ILE A 115 7.49 6.26 -1.12
CA ILE A 115 8.83 5.72 -0.86
C ILE A 115 8.73 4.43 -0.03
N TRP A 116 7.90 4.42 1.01
CA TRP A 116 7.69 3.23 1.84
C TRP A 116 7.21 2.03 1.02
N SER A 117 6.22 2.23 0.18
CA SER A 117 5.67 1.16 -0.66
C SER A 117 6.70 0.61 -1.65
N VAL A 118 7.48 1.49 -2.28
CA VAL A 118 8.57 1.11 -3.19
C VAL A 118 9.69 0.37 -2.45
N LEU A 119 10.14 0.89 -1.31
CA LEU A 119 11.17 0.25 -0.49
C LEU A 119 10.74 -1.13 0.00
N ALA A 120 9.48 -1.28 0.41
CA ALA A 120 8.94 -2.57 0.80
C ALA A 120 8.96 -3.56 -0.37
N TYR A 121 8.55 -3.14 -1.56
CA TYR A 121 8.62 -3.98 -2.76
C TYR A 121 10.05 -4.39 -3.09
N LEU A 122 10.99 -3.46 -3.10
CA LEU A 122 12.42 -3.73 -3.35
C LEU A 122 12.98 -4.69 -2.30
N ARG A 123 12.65 -4.49 -1.02
CA ARG A 123 13.07 -5.40 0.05
C ARG A 123 12.59 -6.83 -0.20
N PHE A 124 11.34 -7.01 -0.63
CA PHE A 124 10.82 -8.34 -0.95
C PHE A 124 11.51 -8.94 -2.18
N CYS A 125 11.79 -8.15 -3.21
CA CYS A 125 12.57 -8.61 -4.36
C CYS A 125 13.96 -9.10 -3.95
N LEU A 126 14.64 -8.40 -3.04
CA LEU A 126 15.94 -8.76 -2.52
C LEU A 126 15.90 -10.02 -1.65
N VAL A 127 14.92 -10.12 -0.74
CA VAL A 127 14.77 -11.27 0.17
C VAL A 127 14.47 -12.56 -0.61
N PHE A 128 13.55 -12.48 -1.56
CA PHE A 128 13.14 -13.66 -2.34
C PHE A 128 14.00 -13.88 -3.60
N LYS A 129 14.97 -12.99 -3.88
CA LYS A 129 15.83 -13.03 -5.08
C LYS A 129 15.06 -13.21 -6.39
N THR A 130 13.85 -12.66 -6.46
CA THR A 130 12.95 -12.76 -7.62
C THR A 130 12.33 -11.41 -7.95
N TRP A 131 12.23 -11.09 -9.24
CA TRP A 131 11.57 -9.86 -9.70
C TRP A 131 10.05 -9.88 -9.52
N LYS A 132 9.45 -11.05 -9.28
CA LYS A 132 8.02 -11.23 -9.04
C LYS A 132 7.79 -11.84 -7.66
N PRO A 133 7.88 -11.07 -6.57
CA PRO A 133 7.73 -11.59 -5.21
C PRO A 133 6.27 -11.92 -4.83
N LYS A 134 5.28 -11.57 -5.67
CA LYS A 134 3.84 -11.78 -5.40
C LYS A 134 3.50 -13.19 -4.88
N PRO A 135 3.87 -14.31 -5.55
CA PRO A 135 3.47 -15.64 -5.09
C PRO A 135 4.07 -16.01 -3.73
N HIS A 136 5.30 -15.61 -3.46
CA HIS A 136 5.95 -15.88 -2.17
C HIS A 136 5.32 -15.08 -1.02
N ILE A 137 4.89 -13.85 -1.30
CA ILE A 137 4.18 -13.01 -0.33
C ILE A 137 2.78 -13.57 -0.09
N ALA A 138 2.08 -13.98 -1.15
CA ALA A 138 0.78 -14.64 -1.06
C ALA A 138 0.87 -15.90 -0.20
N TYR A 139 1.83 -16.79 -0.47
CA TYR A 139 2.06 -17.99 0.34
C TYR A 139 2.24 -17.67 1.82
N LYS A 140 3.07 -16.67 2.14
CA LYS A 140 3.31 -16.25 3.54
C LYS A 140 2.04 -15.73 4.22
N VAL A 141 1.18 -15.04 3.48
CA VAL A 141 -0.08 -14.50 4.04
C VAL A 141 -1.14 -15.60 4.16
N LEU A 142 -1.24 -16.47 3.15
CA LEU A 142 -2.19 -17.57 3.12
C LEU A 142 -1.86 -18.68 4.10
N SER A 143 -0.58 -18.81 4.49
CA SER A 143 -0.15 -19.78 5.49
C SER A 143 -0.80 -19.60 6.87
N ASP A 144 -1.38 -18.42 7.15
CA ASP A 144 -2.15 -18.16 8.36
C ASP A 144 -3.53 -18.85 8.36
N SER A 145 -4.05 -19.27 7.18
CA SER A 145 -5.31 -19.99 6.99
C SER A 145 -5.01 -21.38 6.40
N PRO A 146 -5.31 -22.47 7.12
CA PRO A 146 -5.01 -23.83 6.63
C PRO A 146 -5.69 -24.16 5.30
N MET A 147 -6.93 -23.69 5.08
CA MET A 147 -7.66 -23.91 3.86
C MET A 147 -7.05 -23.16 2.67
N ASP A 148 -6.78 -21.87 2.84
CA ASP A 148 -6.16 -21.04 1.79
C ASP A 148 -4.79 -21.58 1.40
N LYS A 149 -4.01 -22.00 2.40
CA LYS A 149 -2.70 -22.61 2.19
C LYS A 149 -2.80 -23.87 1.34
N LEU A 150 -3.72 -24.78 1.69
CA LEU A 150 -3.94 -26.04 0.96
C LEU A 150 -4.35 -25.77 -0.50
N LEU A 151 -5.28 -24.85 -0.72
CA LEU A 151 -5.73 -24.46 -2.05
C LEU A 151 -4.59 -23.84 -2.86
N PHE A 152 -3.78 -22.98 -2.23
CA PHE A 152 -2.66 -22.35 -2.88
C PHE A 152 -1.55 -23.36 -3.25
N GLU A 153 -1.20 -24.25 -2.34
CA GLU A 153 -0.22 -25.32 -2.61
C GLU A 153 -0.69 -26.21 -3.77
N ALA A 154 -1.96 -26.60 -3.76
CA ALA A 154 -2.55 -27.38 -4.84
C ALA A 154 -2.54 -26.65 -6.20
N SER A 155 -2.66 -25.32 -6.19
CA SER A 155 -2.57 -24.52 -7.43
C SER A 155 -1.15 -24.39 -7.98
N GLN A 156 -0.12 -24.51 -7.13
CA GLN A 156 1.28 -24.36 -7.52
C GLN A 156 1.90 -25.69 -7.96
N GLU A 157 1.43 -26.81 -7.44
CA GLU A 157 1.95 -28.11 -7.79
C GLU A 157 1.39 -28.61 -9.13
N ASN A 158 2.29 -28.77 -10.11
CA ASN A 158 1.97 -29.29 -11.44
C ASN A 158 1.89 -30.83 -11.50
N SER A 159 1.90 -31.53 -10.36
CA SER A 159 1.84 -32.98 -10.37
C SER A 159 0.42 -33.48 -10.74
N GLU A 160 0.33 -34.52 -11.57
CA GLU A 160 -0.95 -35.12 -11.97
C GLU A 160 -1.70 -35.79 -10.80
N SER A 161 -1.02 -35.99 -9.66
CA SER A 161 -1.55 -36.69 -8.49
C SER A 161 -2.30 -35.75 -7.51
N ASN A 162 -2.26 -34.44 -7.66
CA ASN A 162 -2.88 -33.50 -6.74
C ASN A 162 -4.32 -33.17 -7.15
N LEU A 163 -5.19 -34.15 -6.96
CA LEU A 163 -6.62 -33.96 -7.11
C LEU A 163 -7.23 -33.54 -5.77
N LEU A 164 -7.97 -32.46 -5.78
CA LEU A 164 -8.75 -32.01 -4.63
C LEU A 164 -10.21 -32.31 -4.82
N MET A 165 -10.85 -32.73 -3.74
CA MET A 165 -12.29 -32.90 -3.67
C MET A 165 -12.92 -31.68 -3.02
N LEU A 166 -13.72 -30.94 -3.77
CA LEU A 166 -14.49 -29.81 -3.32
C LEU A 166 -15.97 -30.18 -3.21
N SER A 167 -16.53 -30.03 -2.00
CA SER A 167 -17.96 -30.23 -1.77
C SER A 167 -18.61 -28.87 -1.58
N LEU A 168 -19.59 -28.56 -2.43
CA LEU A 168 -20.37 -27.34 -2.38
C LEU A 168 -21.56 -27.47 -1.44
N SER A 169 -22.14 -26.36 -1.04
CA SER A 169 -23.32 -26.28 -0.16
C SER A 169 -24.57 -26.94 -0.75
N ASP A 170 -24.68 -27.02 -2.06
CA ASP A 170 -25.75 -27.67 -2.81
C ASP A 170 -25.58 -29.18 -2.94
N ARG A 171 -24.67 -29.80 -2.14
CA ARG A 171 -24.31 -31.23 -2.16
C ARG A 171 -23.62 -31.72 -3.43
N LYS A 172 -23.26 -30.82 -4.36
CA LYS A 172 -22.40 -31.15 -5.48
C LYS A 172 -20.97 -31.34 -5.02
N VAL A 173 -20.34 -32.34 -5.57
CA VAL A 173 -18.93 -32.67 -5.29
C VAL A 173 -18.19 -32.65 -6.62
N TYR A 174 -17.09 -31.93 -6.66
CA TYR A 174 -16.16 -31.90 -7.78
C TYR A 174 -14.81 -32.42 -7.31
N VAL A 175 -14.26 -33.37 -8.04
CA VAL A 175 -12.89 -33.82 -7.89
C VAL A 175 -12.12 -33.33 -9.08
N GLY A 176 -11.08 -32.57 -8.85
CA GLY A 176 -10.32 -31.98 -9.95
C GLY A 176 -9.04 -31.28 -9.51
N LYS A 177 -8.38 -30.70 -10.50
CA LYS A 177 -7.14 -29.96 -10.31
C LYS A 177 -7.44 -28.45 -10.27
N ILE A 178 -6.91 -27.77 -9.26
CA ILE A 178 -6.95 -26.31 -9.19
C ILE A 178 -5.91 -25.71 -10.12
N ILE A 179 -6.30 -24.74 -10.94
CA ILE A 179 -5.40 -24.05 -11.87
C ILE A 179 -5.02 -22.68 -11.32
N THR A 180 -6.02 -21.90 -10.89
CA THR A 180 -5.83 -20.56 -10.40
C THR A 180 -6.75 -20.29 -9.22
N MET A 181 -6.27 -19.45 -8.32
CA MET A 181 -7.05 -18.81 -7.26
C MET A 181 -7.26 -17.35 -7.61
N GLY A 182 -8.33 -16.75 -7.13
CA GLY A 182 -8.62 -15.32 -7.27
C GLY A 182 -7.52 -14.44 -6.69
N GLU A 183 -7.39 -13.23 -7.20
CA GLU A 183 -6.55 -12.22 -6.54
C GLU A 183 -7.36 -11.59 -5.40
N PRO A 184 -6.81 -11.55 -4.16
CA PRO A 184 -7.51 -10.93 -3.05
C PRO A 184 -7.74 -9.45 -3.31
N ASN A 185 -8.94 -8.99 -3.04
CA ASN A 185 -9.34 -7.59 -3.12
C ASN A 185 -9.72 -7.07 -1.72
N GLU A 186 -10.46 -5.95 -1.63
CA GLU A 186 -10.85 -5.36 -0.34
C GLU A 186 -11.95 -6.15 0.38
N LEU A 187 -12.77 -6.87 -0.37
CA LEU A 187 -13.97 -7.54 0.13
C LEU A 187 -13.83 -9.05 0.14
N GLU A 188 -13.01 -9.59 -0.77
CA GLU A 188 -12.96 -11.01 -1.07
C GLU A 188 -11.55 -11.55 -0.94
N GLY A 189 -11.44 -12.72 -0.31
CA GLY A 189 -10.20 -13.49 -0.25
C GLY A 189 -9.92 -14.25 -1.55
N PRO A 190 -8.72 -14.80 -1.71
CA PRO A 190 -8.33 -15.56 -2.90
C PRO A 190 -9.07 -16.90 -3.03
N ASP A 191 -9.70 -17.37 -1.97
CA ASP A 191 -10.46 -18.61 -1.87
C ASP A 191 -11.89 -18.51 -2.46
N GLN A 192 -12.39 -17.30 -2.69
CA GLN A 192 -13.75 -17.09 -3.21
C GLN A 192 -13.88 -17.38 -4.70
N GLU A 193 -12.79 -17.22 -5.45
CA GLU A 193 -12.74 -17.56 -6.88
C GLU A 193 -11.67 -18.62 -7.13
N VAL A 194 -12.10 -19.87 -7.31
CA VAL A 194 -11.20 -20.98 -7.60
C VAL A 194 -11.54 -21.57 -8.95
N THR A 195 -10.58 -21.57 -9.87
CA THR A 195 -10.72 -22.24 -11.16
C THR A 195 -10.27 -23.69 -11.06
N LEU A 196 -11.20 -24.62 -11.31
CA LEU A 196 -10.99 -26.05 -11.22
C LEU A 196 -11.20 -26.71 -12.59
N ILE A 197 -10.29 -27.60 -12.99
CA ILE A 197 -10.59 -28.58 -14.06
C ILE A 197 -11.18 -29.83 -13.40
N PRO A 198 -12.46 -30.10 -13.60
CA PRO A 198 -13.09 -31.27 -13.00
C PRO A 198 -12.67 -32.54 -13.73
N VAL A 199 -12.23 -33.54 -12.97
CA VAL A 199 -11.97 -34.90 -13.45
C VAL A 199 -13.22 -35.75 -13.19
N MET A 200 -13.89 -35.54 -12.06
CA MET A 200 -15.12 -36.20 -11.69
C MET A 200 -16.11 -35.21 -11.06
N SER A 201 -17.36 -35.42 -11.26
CA SER A 201 -18.45 -34.69 -10.60
C SER A 201 -19.56 -35.65 -10.14
N GLY A 202 -20.16 -35.35 -9.00
CA GLY A 202 -21.22 -36.16 -8.42
C GLY A 202 -22.01 -35.38 -7.37
N TYR A 203 -22.93 -36.10 -6.73
CA TYR A 203 -23.70 -35.61 -5.58
C TYR A 203 -23.39 -36.45 -4.35
N ARG A 204 -23.40 -35.80 -3.20
CA ARG A 204 -23.23 -36.45 -1.90
C ARG A 204 -24.58 -36.72 -1.23
#